data_e372f093094be84cb59b88a564fe6f5e
#
_entry.id   e372f093094be84cb59b88a564fe6f5e
#
_cell.length_a   1.000
_cell.length_b   1.000
_cell.length_c   1.000
_cell.angle_alpha   90.00
_cell.angle_beta   90.00
_cell.angle_gamma   90.00
#
_symmetry.space_group_name_H-M   'P 1'
#
loop_
_entity.id
_entity.type
_entity.pdbx_description
1 polymer ?
#
loop_
_entity_poly.entity_id
_entity_poly.type
_entity_poly.pdbx_seq_one_letter_code
_entity_poly.pdbx_strand_id
1 'polypeptide(L)'
;YWAVREDENYEVIDGQQRTISISQFVEGDFAYKNRYFHNLQKDEQEQVLNYKLMVYLCSGTDSEKLEWFKTINIAGEKLTEQELRNAVYSGSWVADAKRYFSKNGCAAYGLGSDYLNGAPIRQDYLETTIKWISKDNIEKYMAEHQHEPNANDLWLYFQSIISWIKVVFPKYRREMKGINWGFLYNSFKDQKLNHKKIENEISNLMQDEDVTNKKGIYEYVLTRNERHLNIRAFSDNQKREAYERQKGICPVCTEHYEIEGMEGDHITPWHEGGKTSADNCQMLCKDDNRRKSGI
;
A
#
# COMPACT_ATOMS: atom_id res chain seq x y z
N TYR A 1 10.45 -23.57 14.09
CA TYR A 1 9.13 -24.09 13.71
C TYR A 1 9.18 -24.62 12.29
N TRP A 2 8.63 -25.80 12.09
CA TRP A 2 8.65 -26.51 10.81
C TRP A 2 7.23 -26.89 10.41
N ALA A 3 6.85 -26.64 9.16
CA ALA A 3 5.58 -27.10 8.60
C ALA A 3 5.73 -28.52 8.04
N VAL A 4 4.73 -29.34 8.28
CA VAL A 4 4.63 -30.66 7.65
C VAL A 4 4.03 -30.45 6.25
N ARG A 5 4.69 -31.00 5.23
CA ARG A 5 4.22 -30.96 3.82
C ARG A 5 3.43 -32.23 3.50
N GLU A 6 2.67 -32.18 2.42
CA GLU A 6 1.88 -33.34 1.96
C GLU A 6 2.75 -34.57 1.58
N ASP A 7 4.01 -34.33 1.21
CA ASP A 7 4.99 -35.35 0.86
C ASP A 7 5.76 -35.90 2.08
N GLU A 8 5.25 -35.67 3.30
CA GLU A 8 5.88 -36.04 4.58
C GLU A 8 7.25 -35.36 4.85
N ASN A 9 7.66 -34.42 4.00
CA ASN A 9 8.82 -33.58 4.23
C ASN A 9 8.49 -32.41 5.17
N TYR A 10 9.53 -31.72 5.61
CA TYR A 10 9.40 -30.56 6.50
C TYR A 10 9.90 -29.31 5.82
N GLU A 11 9.17 -28.23 5.99
CA GLU A 11 9.58 -26.90 5.56
C GLU A 11 9.87 -26.03 6.78
N VAL A 12 11.06 -25.41 6.81
CA VAL A 12 11.44 -24.52 7.91
C VAL A 12 10.73 -23.19 7.76
N ILE A 13 9.77 -22.93 8.63
CA ILE A 13 9.02 -21.67 8.66
C ILE A 13 9.79 -20.60 9.45
N ASP A 14 10.27 -20.94 10.66
CA ASP A 14 11.15 -20.11 11.49
C ASP A 14 12.32 -20.91 12.04
N GLY A 15 13.42 -20.22 12.29
CA GLY A 15 14.68 -20.82 12.73
C GLY A 15 15.62 -21.17 11.58
N GLN A 16 15.35 -20.74 10.36
CA GLN A 16 16.20 -21.01 9.19
C GLN A 16 17.66 -20.62 9.44
N GLN A 17 17.92 -19.41 9.95
CA GLN A 17 19.28 -18.94 10.25
C GLN A 17 19.98 -19.83 11.29
N ARG A 18 19.26 -20.26 12.33
CA ARG A 18 19.78 -21.15 13.37
C ARG A 18 20.10 -22.53 12.79
N THR A 19 19.18 -23.09 12.00
CA THR A 19 19.38 -24.41 11.35
C THR A 19 20.57 -24.38 10.39
N ILE A 20 20.64 -23.37 9.50
CA ILE A 20 21.75 -23.20 8.56
C ILE A 20 23.08 -23.02 9.31
N SER A 21 23.13 -22.17 10.33
CA SER A 21 24.36 -21.91 11.07
C SER A 21 24.87 -23.15 11.79
N ILE A 22 23.97 -23.98 12.34
CA ILE A 22 24.37 -25.25 12.98
C ILE A 22 24.91 -26.23 11.94
N SER A 23 24.22 -26.38 10.80
CA SER A 23 24.65 -27.26 9.71
C SER A 23 26.04 -26.87 9.18
N GLN A 24 26.18 -25.60 8.80
CA GLN A 24 27.44 -25.06 8.26
C GLN A 24 28.60 -25.14 9.26
N PHE A 25 28.33 -24.97 10.56
CA PHE A 25 29.38 -25.15 11.57
C PHE A 25 29.83 -26.60 11.66
N VAL A 26 28.88 -27.56 11.66
CA VAL A 26 29.19 -28.99 11.71
C VAL A 26 29.91 -29.44 10.43
N GLU A 27 29.52 -28.90 9.28
CA GLU A 27 30.15 -29.14 7.98
C GLU A 27 31.57 -28.50 7.87
N GLY A 28 31.87 -27.53 8.75
CA GLY A 28 33.16 -26.90 8.80
C GLY A 28 33.29 -25.66 7.88
N ASP A 29 32.18 -25.04 7.49
CA ASP A 29 32.18 -23.88 6.61
C ASP A 29 32.67 -22.61 7.30
N PHE A 30 32.55 -22.52 8.64
CA PHE A 30 33.05 -21.38 9.40
C PHE A 30 33.53 -21.78 10.79
N ALA A 31 34.36 -20.91 11.40
CA ALA A 31 34.88 -21.08 12.73
C ALA A 31 34.06 -20.29 13.78
N TYR A 32 33.73 -20.93 14.90
CA TYR A 32 33.21 -20.24 16.09
C TYR A 32 34.32 -20.07 17.14
N LYS A 33 34.54 -18.86 17.61
CA LYS A 33 35.64 -18.50 18.50
C LYS A 33 37.01 -19.00 18.02
N ASN A 34 37.29 -18.83 16.72
CA ASN A 34 38.50 -19.23 16.02
C ASN A 34 38.75 -20.76 15.98
N ARG A 35 37.74 -21.57 16.23
CA ARG A 35 37.82 -23.06 16.12
C ARG A 35 36.74 -23.56 15.16
N TYR A 36 37.15 -24.38 14.21
CA TYR A 36 36.23 -25.13 13.36
C TYR A 36 35.74 -26.38 14.10
N PHE A 37 34.58 -26.93 13.73
CA PHE A 37 34.00 -28.12 14.35
C PHE A 37 35.01 -29.31 14.39
N HIS A 38 35.70 -29.56 13.31
CA HIS A 38 36.71 -30.63 13.21
C HIS A 38 37.95 -30.37 14.10
N ASN A 39 38.18 -29.15 14.59
CA ASN A 39 39.26 -28.81 15.52
C ASN A 39 38.82 -28.85 17.00
N LEU A 40 37.56 -29.19 17.27
CA LEU A 40 37.05 -29.41 18.62
C LEU A 40 37.54 -30.74 19.18
N GLN A 41 37.63 -30.88 20.52
CA GLN A 41 37.86 -32.16 21.15
C GLN A 41 36.65 -33.11 20.96
N LYS A 42 36.83 -34.42 21.04
CA LYS A 42 35.79 -35.39 20.80
C LYS A 42 34.55 -35.18 21.69
N ASP A 43 34.75 -34.89 22.94
CA ASP A 43 33.69 -34.60 23.90
C ASP A 43 32.91 -33.32 23.54
N GLU A 44 33.60 -32.27 23.07
CA GLU A 44 32.97 -31.04 22.57
C GLU A 44 32.17 -31.33 21.27
N GLN A 45 32.70 -32.12 20.35
CA GLN A 45 31.99 -32.52 19.13
C GLN A 45 30.72 -33.32 19.47
N GLU A 46 30.84 -34.29 20.41
CA GLU A 46 29.69 -35.07 20.88
C GLU A 46 28.63 -34.20 21.57
N GLN A 47 29.03 -33.18 22.34
CA GLN A 47 28.08 -32.20 22.91
C GLN A 47 27.29 -31.48 21.84
N VAL A 48 27.96 -31.03 20.77
CA VAL A 48 27.27 -30.32 19.66
C VAL A 48 26.33 -31.29 18.92
N LEU A 49 26.77 -32.49 18.58
CA LEU A 49 25.98 -33.48 17.83
C LEU A 49 24.80 -34.03 18.62
N ASN A 50 24.96 -34.20 19.94
CA ASN A 50 23.91 -34.72 20.82
C ASN A 50 22.98 -33.62 21.39
N TYR A 51 23.21 -32.34 21.03
CA TYR A 51 22.34 -31.26 21.46
C TYR A 51 20.94 -31.43 20.89
N LYS A 52 19.95 -31.59 21.78
CA LYS A 52 18.56 -31.77 21.37
C LYS A 52 17.92 -30.42 21.01
N LEU A 53 17.56 -30.28 19.76
CA LEU A 53 16.79 -29.13 19.29
C LEU A 53 15.28 -29.36 19.55
N MET A 54 14.63 -28.37 20.16
CA MET A 54 13.19 -28.37 20.27
C MET A 54 12.61 -27.84 18.95
N VAL A 55 11.88 -28.69 18.25
CA VAL A 55 11.21 -28.34 16.97
C VAL A 55 9.71 -28.46 17.18
N TYR A 56 8.99 -27.38 16.89
CA TYR A 56 7.54 -27.39 16.82
C TYR A 56 7.11 -27.71 15.39
N LEU A 57 6.36 -28.79 15.24
CA LEU A 57 5.77 -29.17 13.96
C LEU A 57 4.38 -28.53 13.85
N CYS A 58 4.16 -27.78 12.79
CA CYS A 58 2.93 -27.05 12.52
C CYS A 58 2.19 -27.73 11.37
N SER A 59 0.94 -28.07 11.59
CA SER A 59 0.02 -28.58 10.57
C SER A 59 -1.20 -27.66 10.50
N GLY A 60 -1.86 -27.59 9.35
CA GLY A 60 -3.04 -26.75 9.13
C GLY A 60 -3.01 -26.08 7.77
N THR A 61 -4.06 -25.32 7.47
CA THR A 61 -4.15 -24.49 6.28
C THR A 61 -3.16 -23.34 6.31
N ASP A 62 -2.83 -22.77 5.16
CA ASP A 62 -1.90 -21.64 5.09
C ASP A 62 -2.41 -20.40 5.85
N SER A 63 -3.73 -20.21 5.89
CA SER A 63 -4.35 -19.14 6.70
C SER A 63 -4.13 -19.36 8.19
N GLU A 64 -4.29 -20.59 8.69
CA GLU A 64 -4.03 -20.93 10.10
C GLU A 64 -2.53 -20.81 10.44
N LYS A 65 -1.65 -21.21 9.55
CA LYS A 65 -0.19 -21.03 9.71
C LYS A 65 0.16 -19.53 9.79
N LEU A 66 -0.45 -18.69 8.94
CA LEU A 66 -0.22 -17.24 8.92
C LEU A 66 -0.69 -16.59 10.23
N GLU A 67 -1.88 -16.90 10.72
CA GLU A 67 -2.41 -16.38 12.00
C GLU A 67 -1.54 -16.80 13.18
N TRP A 68 -1.11 -18.04 13.19
CA TRP A 68 -0.19 -18.52 14.21
C TRP A 68 1.17 -17.82 14.15
N PHE A 69 1.70 -17.59 12.95
CA PHE A 69 2.95 -16.83 12.76
C PHE A 69 2.85 -15.39 13.28
N LYS A 70 1.73 -14.71 13.02
CA LYS A 70 1.46 -13.39 13.57
C LYS A 70 1.53 -13.40 15.10
N THR A 71 0.98 -14.45 15.71
CA THR A 71 0.93 -14.59 17.17
C THR A 71 2.32 -14.78 17.79
N ILE A 72 3.19 -15.61 17.23
CA ILE A 72 4.53 -15.88 17.78
C ILE A 72 5.54 -14.78 17.49
N ASN A 73 5.30 -13.94 16.48
CA ASN A 73 6.20 -12.85 16.08
C ASN A 73 6.12 -11.62 17.00
N ILE A 74 5.37 -11.70 18.11
CA ILE A 74 5.19 -10.60 19.07
C ILE A 74 6.47 -10.32 19.88
N ALA A 75 7.34 -11.31 20.06
CA ALA A 75 8.47 -11.27 21.00
C ALA A 75 9.84 -10.87 20.37
N GLY A 76 9.92 -10.61 19.06
CA GLY A 76 11.17 -10.31 18.35
C GLY A 76 11.12 -9.04 17.50
N GLU A 77 12.01 -8.91 16.53
CA GLU A 77 11.90 -7.90 15.47
C GLU A 77 10.65 -8.22 14.65
N LYS A 78 9.68 -7.30 14.67
CA LYS A 78 8.39 -7.51 14.01
C LYS A 78 8.57 -7.62 12.50
N LEU A 79 8.24 -8.78 11.97
CA LEU A 79 8.12 -8.98 10.52
C LEU A 79 6.92 -8.17 10.00
N THR A 80 7.03 -7.66 8.77
CA THR A 80 5.89 -7.09 8.07
C THR A 80 4.90 -8.18 7.66
N GLU A 81 3.66 -7.80 7.38
CA GLU A 81 2.64 -8.74 6.87
C GLU A 81 3.14 -9.50 5.64
N GLN A 82 3.85 -8.81 4.75
CA GLN A 82 4.36 -9.45 3.54
C GLN A 82 5.55 -10.39 3.82
N GLU A 83 6.39 -10.09 4.80
CA GLU A 83 7.45 -11.01 5.23
C GLU A 83 6.87 -12.31 5.79
N LEU A 84 5.76 -12.20 6.55
CA LEU A 84 5.02 -13.36 7.05
C LEU A 84 4.40 -14.18 5.89
N ARG A 85 3.73 -13.51 4.94
CA ARG A 85 3.18 -14.18 3.75
C ARG A 85 4.25 -14.86 2.93
N ASN A 86 5.42 -14.23 2.76
CA ASN A 86 6.55 -14.83 2.05
C ASN A 86 7.08 -16.12 2.70
N ALA A 87 6.93 -16.26 4.01
CA ALA A 87 7.31 -17.49 4.72
C ALA A 87 6.26 -18.59 4.54
N VAL A 88 4.98 -18.24 4.65
CA VAL A 88 3.87 -19.20 4.53
C VAL A 88 3.70 -19.71 3.10
N TYR A 89 3.75 -18.81 2.13
CA TYR A 89 3.63 -19.12 0.70
C TYR A 89 5.01 -19.25 0.03
N SER A 90 6.00 -19.80 0.76
CA SER A 90 7.33 -19.98 0.20
C SER A 90 7.29 -20.95 -0.98
N GLY A 91 8.08 -20.64 -2.02
CA GLY A 91 8.11 -21.43 -3.25
C GLY A 91 8.94 -20.76 -4.32
N SER A 92 8.97 -21.39 -5.51
CA SER A 92 9.72 -20.90 -6.67
C SER A 92 9.29 -19.50 -7.08
N TRP A 93 7.99 -19.25 -7.08
CA TRP A 93 7.42 -17.96 -7.46
C TRP A 93 7.86 -16.82 -6.52
N VAL A 94 7.71 -16.99 -5.20
CA VAL A 94 8.15 -15.96 -4.22
C VAL A 94 9.65 -15.75 -4.30
N ALA A 95 10.43 -16.83 -4.46
CA ALA A 95 11.88 -16.73 -4.58
C ALA A 95 12.29 -15.89 -5.79
N ASP A 96 11.63 -16.06 -6.93
CA ASP A 96 11.88 -15.28 -8.14
C ASP A 96 11.35 -13.84 -7.99
N ALA A 97 10.14 -13.63 -7.46
CA ALA A 97 9.57 -12.30 -7.20
C ALA A 97 10.51 -11.42 -6.34
N LYS A 98 11.11 -12.00 -5.29
CA LYS A 98 12.06 -11.28 -4.43
C LYS A 98 13.29 -10.78 -5.15
N ARG A 99 13.70 -11.37 -6.27
CA ARG A 99 14.82 -10.87 -7.08
C ARG A 99 14.51 -9.52 -7.71
N TYR A 100 13.26 -9.29 -8.09
CA TYR A 100 12.81 -8.04 -8.72
C TYR A 100 12.43 -6.97 -7.70
N PHE A 101 11.86 -7.38 -6.54
CA PHE A 101 11.14 -6.46 -5.66
C PHE A 101 11.76 -6.24 -4.28
N SER A 102 12.64 -7.15 -3.79
CA SER A 102 12.93 -7.24 -2.35
C SER A 102 14.38 -6.97 -1.95
N LYS A 103 15.20 -6.40 -2.81
CA LYS A 103 16.59 -6.04 -2.52
C LYS A 103 16.81 -4.54 -2.62
N ASN A 104 17.74 -4.02 -1.86
CA ASN A 104 18.21 -2.65 -2.05
C ASN A 104 18.74 -2.49 -3.48
N GLY A 105 18.27 -1.44 -4.18
CA GLY A 105 18.63 -1.21 -5.57
C GLY A 105 18.06 -2.22 -6.58
N CYS A 106 17.03 -2.97 -6.20
CA CYS A 106 16.37 -3.91 -7.12
C CYS A 106 15.72 -3.19 -8.31
N ALA A 107 15.38 -3.97 -9.35
CA ALA A 107 14.81 -3.42 -10.57
C ALA A 107 13.50 -2.64 -10.32
N ALA A 108 12.65 -3.11 -9.42
CA ALA A 108 11.41 -2.43 -9.07
C ALA A 108 11.67 -1.08 -8.39
N TYR A 109 12.69 -0.97 -7.54
CA TYR A 109 13.09 0.29 -6.95
C TYR A 109 13.61 1.28 -8.01
N GLY A 110 14.46 0.81 -8.90
CA GLY A 110 15.00 1.65 -9.97
C GLY A 110 13.93 2.23 -10.89
N LEU A 111 12.83 1.49 -11.13
CA LEU A 111 11.73 1.94 -11.99
C LEU A 111 10.66 2.75 -11.24
N GLY A 112 10.38 2.39 -9.99
CA GLY A 112 9.17 2.80 -9.29
C GLY A 112 9.39 3.69 -8.06
N SER A 113 10.63 4.04 -7.69
CA SER A 113 10.93 4.84 -6.49
C SER A 113 10.28 6.23 -6.45
N ASP A 114 9.97 6.78 -7.62
CA ASP A 114 9.25 8.04 -7.75
C ASP A 114 7.74 7.90 -7.47
N TYR A 115 7.20 6.69 -7.60
CA TYR A 115 5.76 6.43 -7.57
C TYR A 115 5.30 5.64 -6.36
N LEU A 116 6.16 4.78 -5.79
CA LEU A 116 5.85 3.93 -4.65
C LEU A 116 6.46 4.47 -3.35
N ASN A 117 5.75 4.26 -2.25
CA ASN A 117 6.29 4.43 -0.90
C ASN A 117 6.96 3.14 -0.41
N GLY A 118 7.67 3.26 0.72
CA GLY A 118 8.26 2.13 1.43
C GLY A 118 9.64 1.74 0.94
N ALA A 119 10.14 0.62 1.45
CA ALA A 119 11.47 0.09 1.19
C ALA A 119 11.40 -1.35 0.63
N PRO A 120 12.10 -1.65 -0.47
CA PRO A 120 12.08 -3.00 -1.05
C PRO A 120 12.49 -4.09 -0.04
N ILE A 121 13.47 -3.82 0.81
CA ILE A 121 13.95 -4.78 1.81
C ILE A 121 12.87 -5.17 2.83
N ARG A 122 11.92 -4.28 3.11
CA ARG A 122 10.74 -4.53 3.96
C ARG A 122 9.57 -5.11 3.18
N GLN A 123 9.78 -5.52 1.95
CA GLN A 123 8.81 -6.14 1.04
C GLN A 123 7.70 -5.20 0.54
N ASP A 124 7.76 -3.89 0.82
CA ASP A 124 6.70 -2.94 0.49
C ASP A 124 6.38 -2.88 -1.01
N TYR A 125 7.41 -3.00 -1.87
CA TYR A 125 7.23 -3.01 -3.33
C TYR A 125 6.56 -4.28 -3.82
N LEU A 126 6.94 -5.43 -3.24
CA LEU A 126 6.32 -6.72 -3.55
C LEU A 126 4.86 -6.73 -3.11
N GLU A 127 4.59 -6.37 -1.85
CA GLU A 127 3.25 -6.30 -1.29
C GLU A 127 2.34 -5.39 -2.11
N THR A 128 2.81 -4.17 -2.40
CA THR A 128 2.04 -3.20 -3.18
C THR A 128 1.69 -3.73 -4.57
N THR A 129 2.63 -4.40 -5.24
CA THR A 129 2.38 -4.93 -6.58
C THR A 129 1.40 -6.10 -6.57
N ILE A 130 1.54 -7.02 -5.60
CA ILE A 130 0.60 -8.13 -5.41
C ILE A 130 -0.80 -7.58 -5.08
N LYS A 131 -0.89 -6.60 -4.18
CA LYS A 131 -2.13 -5.93 -3.82
C LYS A 131 -2.85 -5.35 -5.04
N TRP A 132 -2.12 -4.74 -5.95
CA TRP A 132 -2.67 -4.17 -7.17
C TRP A 132 -3.21 -5.23 -8.14
N ILE A 133 -2.44 -6.29 -8.42
CA ILE A 133 -2.83 -7.33 -9.38
C ILE A 133 -3.97 -8.19 -8.83
N SER A 134 -3.96 -8.47 -7.52
CA SER A 134 -4.94 -9.32 -6.85
C SER A 134 -6.21 -8.57 -6.42
N LYS A 135 -6.26 -7.23 -6.58
CA LYS A 135 -7.35 -6.38 -6.06
C LYS A 135 -7.58 -6.60 -4.56
N ASP A 136 -6.53 -6.48 -3.77
CA ASP A 136 -6.47 -6.70 -2.32
C ASP A 136 -6.58 -8.17 -1.83
N ASN A 137 -6.64 -9.16 -2.71
CA ASN A 137 -6.69 -10.57 -2.33
C ASN A 137 -5.29 -11.21 -2.34
N ILE A 138 -4.35 -10.63 -1.58
CA ILE A 138 -2.91 -10.99 -1.61
C ILE A 138 -2.69 -12.47 -1.32
N GLU A 139 -3.28 -12.99 -0.25
CA GLU A 139 -3.07 -14.37 0.21
C GLU A 139 -3.56 -15.40 -0.82
N LYS A 140 -4.75 -15.18 -1.38
CA LYS A 140 -5.28 -16.02 -2.43
C LYS A 140 -4.37 -16.03 -3.66
N TYR A 141 -3.90 -14.86 -4.09
CA TYR A 141 -3.00 -14.74 -5.23
C TYR A 141 -1.68 -15.48 -4.98
N MET A 142 -1.08 -15.32 -3.80
CA MET A 142 0.17 -16.00 -3.46
C MET A 142 0.01 -17.52 -3.37
N ALA A 143 -1.10 -18.01 -2.83
CA ALA A 143 -1.40 -19.44 -2.77
C ALA A 143 -1.56 -20.05 -4.17
N GLU A 144 -2.29 -19.38 -5.06
CA GLU A 144 -2.52 -19.85 -6.45
C GLU A 144 -1.22 -19.91 -7.27
N HIS A 145 -0.27 -19.00 -7.02
CA HIS A 145 0.97 -18.90 -7.80
C HIS A 145 2.18 -19.56 -7.11
N GLN A 146 2.05 -20.05 -5.86
CA GLN A 146 3.16 -20.52 -5.00
C GLN A 146 4.17 -21.40 -5.71
N HIS A 147 3.69 -22.34 -6.54
CA HIS A 147 4.49 -23.35 -7.22
C HIS A 147 4.84 -23.02 -8.67
N GLU A 148 4.45 -21.85 -9.15
CA GLU A 148 4.85 -21.40 -10.49
C GLU A 148 6.38 -21.20 -10.57
N PRO A 149 6.99 -21.48 -11.72
CA PRO A 149 8.45 -21.47 -11.85
C PRO A 149 9.08 -20.09 -11.72
N ASN A 150 8.32 -19.02 -11.98
CA ASN A 150 8.78 -17.63 -11.94
C ASN A 150 7.64 -16.65 -11.71
N ALA A 151 8.00 -15.40 -11.41
CA ALA A 151 7.07 -14.28 -11.19
C ALA A 151 7.08 -13.27 -12.35
N ASN A 152 7.31 -13.73 -13.58
CA ASN A 152 7.40 -12.85 -14.74
C ASN A 152 6.12 -12.05 -14.98
N ASP A 153 4.95 -12.64 -14.77
CA ASP A 153 3.66 -11.96 -14.97
C ASP A 153 3.50 -10.79 -14.00
N LEU A 154 3.88 -10.99 -12.74
CA LEU A 154 3.89 -9.90 -11.74
C LEU A 154 4.87 -8.79 -12.14
N TRP A 155 6.04 -9.17 -12.62
CA TRP A 155 7.06 -8.21 -13.06
C TRP A 155 6.62 -7.40 -14.28
N LEU A 156 6.07 -8.05 -15.29
CA LEU A 156 5.53 -7.39 -16.49
C LEU A 156 4.35 -6.48 -16.16
N TYR A 157 3.49 -6.91 -15.26
CA TYR A 157 2.39 -6.09 -14.76
C TYR A 157 2.89 -4.81 -14.09
N PHE A 158 3.88 -4.92 -13.20
CA PHE A 158 4.51 -3.76 -12.57
C PHE A 158 5.12 -2.79 -13.60
N GLN A 159 5.88 -3.31 -14.55
CA GLN A 159 6.47 -2.51 -15.62
C GLN A 159 5.41 -1.80 -16.48
N SER A 160 4.30 -2.49 -16.74
CA SER A 160 3.19 -1.91 -17.50
C SER A 160 2.55 -0.73 -16.77
N ILE A 161 2.38 -0.83 -15.45
CA ILE A 161 1.88 0.28 -14.62
C ILE A 161 2.82 1.48 -14.70
N ILE A 162 4.12 1.27 -14.46
CA ILE A 162 5.09 2.36 -14.46
C ILE A 162 5.18 3.02 -15.85
N SER A 163 5.14 2.23 -16.91
CA SER A 163 5.13 2.74 -18.29
C SER A 163 3.86 3.54 -18.58
N TRP A 164 2.71 3.04 -18.15
CA TRP A 164 1.44 3.74 -18.31
C TRP A 164 1.43 5.07 -17.56
N ILE A 165 1.93 5.11 -16.31
CA ILE A 165 2.04 6.35 -15.54
C ILE A 165 2.86 7.38 -16.33
N LYS A 166 4.02 7.01 -16.86
CA LYS A 166 4.91 7.90 -17.62
C LYS A 166 4.29 8.42 -18.91
N VAL A 167 3.43 7.63 -19.54
CA VAL A 167 2.70 8.02 -20.75
C VAL A 167 1.55 8.97 -20.44
N VAL A 168 0.75 8.65 -19.42
CA VAL A 168 -0.44 9.45 -19.06
C VAL A 168 -0.05 10.74 -18.35
N PHE A 169 0.99 10.69 -17.51
CA PHE A 169 1.48 11.79 -16.69
C PHE A 169 2.96 12.07 -16.98
N PRO A 170 3.28 12.68 -18.12
CA PRO A 170 4.67 12.81 -18.58
C PRO A 170 5.53 13.73 -17.71
N LYS A 171 4.92 14.66 -16.95
CA LYS A 171 5.63 15.52 -16.03
C LYS A 171 5.58 14.95 -14.62
N TYR A 172 6.73 14.49 -14.15
CA TYR A 172 6.86 14.04 -12.77
C TYR A 172 6.65 15.18 -11.76
N ARG A 173 5.92 14.87 -10.69
CA ARG A 173 5.78 15.70 -9.49
C ARG A 173 5.85 14.82 -8.25
N ARG A 174 6.40 15.35 -7.15
CA ARG A 174 6.57 14.60 -5.87
C ARG A 174 5.25 14.04 -5.32
N GLU A 175 4.14 14.70 -5.63
CA GLU A 175 2.78 14.32 -5.24
C GLU A 175 2.34 13.00 -5.88
N MET A 176 3.00 12.54 -6.92
CA MET A 176 2.75 11.24 -7.57
C MET A 176 3.17 10.06 -6.68
N LYS A 177 4.03 10.31 -5.67
CA LYS A 177 4.53 9.24 -4.82
C LYS A 177 3.47 8.71 -3.86
N GLY A 178 3.22 7.41 -3.90
CA GLY A 178 2.30 6.69 -3.01
C GLY A 178 0.82 6.83 -3.37
N ILE A 179 0.51 7.13 -4.61
CA ILE A 179 -0.85 7.01 -5.18
C ILE A 179 -1.13 5.53 -5.44
N ASN A 180 -2.40 5.13 -5.41
CA ASN A 180 -2.82 3.76 -5.75
C ASN A 180 -2.82 3.54 -7.27
N TRP A 181 -1.62 3.56 -7.88
CA TRP A 181 -1.44 3.50 -9.33
C TRP A 181 -1.99 2.23 -9.95
N GLY A 182 -1.93 1.10 -9.26
CA GLY A 182 -2.47 -0.15 -9.79
C GLY A 182 -3.99 -0.10 -9.94
N PHE A 183 -4.71 0.53 -9.01
CA PHE A 183 -6.15 0.75 -9.13
C PHE A 183 -6.48 1.61 -10.36
N LEU A 184 -5.76 2.73 -10.52
CA LEU A 184 -5.96 3.63 -11.66
C LEU A 184 -5.61 2.94 -12.98
N TYR A 185 -4.49 2.24 -13.05
CA TYR A 185 -4.11 1.45 -14.21
C TYR A 185 -5.18 0.44 -14.59
N ASN A 186 -5.62 -0.38 -13.64
CA ASN A 186 -6.62 -1.43 -13.89
C ASN A 186 -7.96 -0.87 -14.39
N SER A 187 -8.32 0.35 -13.96
CA SER A 187 -9.58 1.00 -14.32
C SER A 187 -9.52 1.78 -15.64
N PHE A 188 -8.34 2.28 -16.01
CA PHE A 188 -8.22 3.26 -17.10
C PHE A 188 -7.24 2.88 -18.22
N LYS A 189 -6.51 1.74 -18.12
CA LYS A 189 -5.49 1.34 -19.11
C LYS A 189 -5.99 1.20 -20.54
N ASP A 190 -7.26 0.83 -20.70
CA ASP A 190 -7.88 0.59 -22.00
C ASP A 190 -8.61 1.84 -22.56
N GLN A 191 -8.59 2.96 -21.82
CA GLN A 191 -9.23 4.20 -22.25
C GLN A 191 -8.27 5.08 -23.06
N LYS A 192 -8.81 5.79 -24.06
CA LYS A 192 -8.06 6.79 -24.82
C LYS A 192 -7.92 8.07 -24.01
N LEU A 193 -6.83 8.19 -23.26
CA LEU A 193 -6.55 9.36 -22.44
C LEU A 193 -5.76 10.42 -23.23
N ASN A 194 -6.21 11.68 -23.15
CA ASN A 194 -5.48 12.78 -23.77
C ASN A 194 -4.51 13.38 -22.74
N HIS A 195 -3.25 12.93 -22.80
CA HIS A 195 -2.20 13.34 -21.88
C HIS A 195 -1.95 14.85 -21.84
N LYS A 196 -2.10 15.58 -22.96
CA LYS A 196 -1.93 17.03 -23.00
C LYS A 196 -3.04 17.75 -22.23
N LYS A 197 -4.30 17.30 -22.42
CA LYS A 197 -5.45 17.86 -21.70
C LYS A 197 -5.33 17.57 -20.20
N ILE A 198 -4.96 16.33 -19.84
CA ILE A 198 -4.74 15.93 -18.45
C ILE A 198 -3.63 16.75 -17.80
N GLU A 199 -2.49 16.95 -18.47
CA GLU A 199 -1.38 17.74 -17.92
C GLU A 199 -1.75 19.21 -17.69
N ASN A 200 -2.46 19.82 -18.62
CA ASN A 200 -2.95 21.20 -18.47
C ASN A 200 -3.90 21.30 -17.27
N GLU A 201 -4.82 20.36 -17.12
CA GLU A 201 -5.76 20.33 -16.01
C GLU A 201 -5.03 20.14 -14.67
N ILE A 202 -4.09 19.18 -14.58
CA ILE A 202 -3.25 19.00 -13.39
C ILE A 202 -2.50 20.29 -13.04
N SER A 203 -1.92 20.96 -14.04
CA SER A 203 -1.19 22.21 -13.83
C SER A 203 -2.07 23.32 -13.22
N ASN A 204 -3.30 23.44 -13.67
CA ASN A 204 -4.28 24.40 -13.14
C ASN A 204 -4.68 24.04 -11.70
N LEU A 205 -5.01 22.75 -11.45
CA LEU A 205 -5.41 22.28 -10.13
C LEU A 205 -4.28 22.37 -9.08
N MET A 206 -3.02 22.21 -9.50
CA MET A 206 -1.86 22.40 -8.62
C MET A 206 -1.75 23.84 -8.12
N GLN A 207 -2.21 24.82 -8.90
CA GLN A 207 -2.19 26.24 -8.55
C GLN A 207 -3.47 26.70 -7.82
N ASP A 208 -4.52 25.89 -7.84
CA ASP A 208 -5.79 26.23 -7.20
C ASP A 208 -5.68 26.09 -5.67
N GLU A 209 -5.79 27.19 -4.94
CA GLU A 209 -5.67 27.22 -3.47
C GLU A 209 -6.82 26.47 -2.76
N ASP A 210 -7.96 26.30 -3.43
CA ASP A 210 -9.09 25.56 -2.88
C ASP A 210 -8.88 24.05 -2.91
N VAL A 211 -7.96 23.54 -3.75
CA VAL A 211 -7.57 22.12 -3.80
C VAL A 211 -6.54 21.85 -2.72
N THR A 212 -6.97 21.26 -1.59
CA THR A 212 -6.07 21.00 -0.46
C THR A 212 -5.30 19.68 -0.58
N ASN A 213 -5.88 18.68 -1.22
CA ASN A 213 -5.21 17.40 -1.48
C ASN A 213 -4.60 17.35 -2.89
N LYS A 214 -3.37 17.83 -3.03
CA LYS A 214 -2.68 17.85 -4.33
C LYS A 214 -2.39 16.45 -4.88
N LYS A 215 -2.25 15.42 -4.03
CA LYS A 215 -2.15 14.02 -4.47
C LYS A 215 -3.42 13.53 -5.15
N GLY A 216 -4.58 13.88 -4.61
CA GLY A 216 -5.87 13.47 -5.13
C GLY A 216 -6.18 14.03 -6.53
N ILE A 217 -5.40 15.01 -7.02
CA ILE A 217 -5.55 15.54 -8.38
C ILE A 217 -5.42 14.44 -9.42
N TYR A 218 -4.47 13.49 -9.23
CA TYR A 218 -4.24 12.40 -10.18
C TYR A 218 -5.40 11.41 -10.24
N GLU A 219 -6.06 11.18 -9.10
CA GLU A 219 -7.27 10.35 -9.04
C GLU A 219 -8.46 11.13 -9.64
N TYR A 220 -8.60 12.42 -9.30
CA TYR A 220 -9.68 13.26 -9.79
C TYR A 220 -9.70 13.39 -11.32
N VAL A 221 -8.57 13.66 -11.96
CA VAL A 221 -8.53 13.87 -13.42
C VAL A 221 -8.94 12.64 -14.22
N LEU A 222 -8.90 11.45 -13.60
CA LEU A 222 -9.35 10.20 -14.19
C LEU A 222 -10.77 9.82 -13.78
N THR A 223 -11.10 9.95 -12.49
CA THR A 223 -12.38 9.48 -11.92
C THR A 223 -13.48 10.53 -11.95
N ARG A 224 -13.12 11.81 -12.05
CA ARG A 224 -14.01 12.98 -11.93
C ARG A 224 -14.71 13.08 -10.55
N ASN A 225 -14.20 12.40 -9.54
CA ASN A 225 -14.73 12.47 -8.19
C ASN A 225 -14.01 13.56 -7.37
N GLU A 226 -14.70 14.66 -7.09
CA GLU A 226 -14.17 15.82 -6.35
C GLU A 226 -13.73 15.52 -4.93
N ARG A 227 -14.22 14.43 -4.32
CA ARG A 227 -13.79 13.99 -2.98
C ARG A 227 -12.29 13.76 -2.90
N HIS A 228 -11.65 13.40 -4.01
CA HIS A 228 -10.18 13.23 -4.05
C HIS A 228 -9.43 14.54 -3.84
N LEU A 229 -10.02 15.68 -4.21
CA LEU A 229 -9.37 16.98 -4.13
C LEU A 229 -9.38 17.58 -2.73
N ASN A 230 -10.34 17.12 -1.88
CA ASN A 230 -10.57 17.68 -0.55
C ASN A 230 -10.64 19.23 -0.63
N ILE A 231 -11.66 19.70 -1.34
CA ILE A 231 -11.88 21.15 -1.56
C ILE A 231 -11.94 21.85 -0.21
N ARG A 232 -11.30 23.01 -0.13
CA ARG A 232 -11.20 23.84 1.07
C ARG A 232 -12.59 24.15 1.61
N ALA A 233 -12.81 23.90 2.89
CA ALA A 233 -14.04 24.31 3.57
C ALA A 233 -14.02 25.80 3.88
N PHE A 234 -15.19 26.42 3.94
CA PHE A 234 -15.34 27.80 4.42
C PHE A 234 -14.88 27.91 5.88
N SER A 235 -14.14 28.98 6.17
CA SER A 235 -13.76 29.31 7.53
C SER A 235 -14.97 29.74 8.36
N ASP A 236 -14.86 29.71 9.69
CA ASP A 236 -15.94 30.11 10.58
C ASP A 236 -16.31 31.60 10.40
N ASN A 237 -15.34 32.44 10.07
CA ASN A 237 -15.61 33.83 9.74
C ASN A 237 -16.46 34.00 8.45
N GLN A 238 -16.13 33.26 7.40
CA GLN A 238 -16.92 33.28 6.16
C GLN A 238 -18.33 32.73 6.38
N LYS A 239 -18.47 31.66 7.16
CA LYS A 239 -19.80 31.13 7.55
C LYS A 239 -20.59 32.15 8.37
N ARG A 240 -19.95 32.79 9.35
CA ARG A 240 -20.58 33.86 10.15
C ARG A 240 -21.05 35.01 9.29
N GLU A 241 -20.21 35.48 8.38
CA GLU A 241 -20.56 36.56 7.45
C GLU A 241 -21.75 36.20 6.57
N ALA A 242 -21.76 34.98 6.03
CA ALA A 242 -22.89 34.48 5.23
C ALA A 242 -24.16 34.36 6.07
N TYR A 243 -24.07 33.85 7.33
CA TYR A 243 -25.19 33.76 8.24
C TYR A 243 -25.82 35.11 8.56
N GLU A 244 -25.00 36.12 8.92
CA GLU A 244 -25.48 37.47 9.22
C GLU A 244 -26.11 38.14 7.97
N ARG A 245 -25.49 37.95 6.79
CA ARG A 245 -26.02 38.42 5.51
C ARG A 245 -27.40 37.83 5.20
N GLN A 246 -27.61 36.54 5.53
CA GLN A 246 -28.86 35.81 5.33
C GLN A 246 -29.86 35.98 6.50
N LYS A 247 -29.43 36.61 7.63
CA LYS A 247 -30.24 36.77 8.85
C LYS A 247 -30.74 35.43 9.41
N GLY A 248 -29.93 34.39 9.31
CA GLY A 248 -30.25 33.03 9.76
C GLY A 248 -31.28 32.28 8.89
N ILE A 249 -31.67 32.83 7.73
CA ILE A 249 -32.68 32.23 6.86
C ILE A 249 -31.99 31.30 5.83
N CYS A 250 -32.42 30.03 5.77
CA CYS A 250 -31.99 29.13 4.73
C CYS A 250 -32.58 29.54 3.38
N PRO A 251 -31.76 29.76 2.32
CA PRO A 251 -32.27 30.24 1.03
C PRO A 251 -33.07 29.16 0.25
N VAL A 252 -33.09 27.91 0.69
CA VAL A 252 -33.82 26.83 0.03
C VAL A 252 -35.21 26.64 0.66
N CYS A 253 -35.27 26.34 1.98
CA CYS A 253 -36.56 26.14 2.65
C CYS A 253 -37.17 27.43 3.22
N THR A 254 -36.46 28.56 3.21
CA THR A 254 -36.89 29.88 3.71
C THR A 254 -37.17 29.93 5.23
N GLU A 255 -36.84 28.91 5.98
CA GLU A 255 -36.98 28.85 7.42
C GLU A 255 -35.76 29.42 8.14
N HIS A 256 -35.99 29.97 9.35
CA HIS A 256 -34.93 30.51 10.21
C HIS A 256 -34.31 29.42 11.06
N TYR A 257 -32.99 29.42 11.15
CA TYR A 257 -32.17 28.47 11.96
C TYR A 257 -31.11 29.26 12.73
N GLU A 258 -30.74 28.75 13.91
CA GLU A 258 -29.50 29.14 14.57
C GLU A 258 -28.28 28.65 13.78
N ILE A 259 -27.16 29.34 13.93
CA ILE A 259 -25.96 29.06 13.12
C ILE A 259 -25.46 27.61 13.27
N GLU A 260 -25.63 26.99 14.45
CA GLU A 260 -25.29 25.60 14.73
C GLU A 260 -26.17 24.59 13.95
N GLY A 261 -27.33 25.03 13.50
CA GLY A 261 -28.27 24.27 12.68
C GLY A 261 -27.99 24.36 11.19
N MET A 262 -27.00 25.17 10.79
CA MET A 262 -26.68 25.45 9.39
C MET A 262 -25.24 25.03 9.05
N GLU A 263 -25.01 24.81 7.77
CA GLU A 263 -23.69 24.45 7.20
C GLU A 263 -23.36 25.39 6.04
N GLY A 264 -22.06 25.73 5.94
CA GLY A 264 -21.57 26.56 4.83
C GLY A 264 -21.45 25.75 3.54
N ASP A 265 -22.02 26.27 2.49
CA ASP A 265 -22.05 25.66 1.16
C ASP A 265 -21.71 26.69 0.08
N HIS A 266 -21.24 26.23 -1.08
CA HIS A 266 -20.95 27.10 -2.22
C HIS A 266 -22.22 27.48 -2.95
N ILE A 267 -22.45 28.79 -3.17
CA ILE A 267 -23.54 29.30 -4.03
C ILE A 267 -23.31 28.75 -5.45
N THR A 268 -22.16 29.04 -6.02
CA THR A 268 -21.69 28.45 -7.26
C THR A 268 -20.75 27.31 -6.91
N PRO A 269 -21.05 26.02 -7.28
CA PRO A 269 -20.20 24.88 -6.99
C PRO A 269 -18.78 25.07 -7.52
N TRP A 270 -17.79 24.45 -6.83
CA TRP A 270 -16.39 24.58 -7.21
C TRP A 270 -16.13 24.10 -8.65
N HIS A 271 -16.74 22.99 -9.09
CA HIS A 271 -16.58 22.46 -10.44
C HIS A 271 -17.20 23.35 -11.54
N GLU A 272 -18.06 24.29 -11.16
CA GLU A 272 -18.61 25.33 -12.04
C GLU A 272 -17.81 26.64 -11.98
N GLY A 273 -16.65 26.61 -11.30
CA GLY A 273 -15.75 27.76 -11.18
C GLY A 273 -15.94 28.59 -9.92
N GLY A 274 -16.83 28.20 -9.01
CA GLY A 274 -17.00 28.84 -7.71
C GLY A 274 -15.74 28.72 -6.86
N LYS A 275 -15.40 29.77 -6.10
CA LYS A 275 -14.26 29.79 -5.17
C LYS A 275 -14.72 29.76 -3.72
N THR A 276 -13.86 29.30 -2.83
CA THR A 276 -14.10 29.29 -1.39
C THR A 276 -13.85 30.70 -0.81
N SER A 277 -14.68 31.63 -1.22
CA SER A 277 -14.66 33.05 -0.80
C SER A 277 -15.95 33.42 -0.05
N ALA A 278 -15.92 34.49 0.77
CA ALA A 278 -17.06 34.92 1.56
C ALA A 278 -18.29 35.23 0.68
N ASP A 279 -18.08 35.83 -0.51
CA ASP A 279 -19.15 36.16 -1.44
C ASP A 279 -19.84 34.92 -2.03
N ASN A 280 -19.11 33.82 -2.16
CA ASN A 280 -19.62 32.53 -2.67
C ASN A 280 -20.06 31.56 -1.55
N CYS A 281 -20.04 32.01 -0.30
CA CYS A 281 -20.53 31.23 0.85
C CYS A 281 -22.01 31.50 1.07
N GLN A 282 -22.81 30.45 1.18
CA GLN A 282 -24.16 30.50 1.74
C GLN A 282 -24.30 29.54 2.92
N MET A 283 -25.20 29.83 3.82
CA MET A 283 -25.58 28.94 4.91
C MET A 283 -26.86 28.20 4.55
N LEU A 284 -26.83 26.90 4.52
CA LEU A 284 -28.00 26.04 4.32
C LEU A 284 -28.33 25.32 5.62
N CYS A 285 -29.60 25.02 5.89
CA CYS A 285 -29.94 24.10 6.94
C CYS A 285 -29.35 22.69 6.60
N LYS A 286 -29.05 21.89 7.63
CA LYS A 286 -28.40 20.59 7.45
C LYS A 286 -29.12 19.67 6.48
N ASP A 287 -30.46 19.72 6.47
CA ASP A 287 -31.26 18.86 5.60
C ASP A 287 -31.16 19.28 4.13
N ASP A 288 -31.23 20.58 3.82
CA ASP A 288 -31.09 21.06 2.47
C ASP A 288 -29.66 20.93 1.94
N ASN A 289 -28.66 21.11 2.82
CA ASN A 289 -27.27 20.91 2.45
C ASN A 289 -27.00 19.43 2.07
N ARG A 290 -27.55 18.47 2.83
CA ARG A 290 -27.47 17.04 2.51
C ARG A 290 -28.16 16.72 1.18
N ARG A 291 -29.37 17.24 0.94
CA ARG A 291 -30.08 17.03 -0.33
C ARG A 291 -29.29 17.58 -1.52
N LYS A 292 -28.68 18.77 -1.39
CA LYS A 292 -27.84 19.36 -2.44
C LYS A 292 -26.57 18.52 -2.68
N SER A 293 -25.99 17.94 -1.65
CA SER A 293 -24.80 17.09 -1.74
C SER A 293 -25.08 15.67 -2.25
N GLY A 294 -26.35 15.32 -2.49
CA GLY A 294 -26.76 13.99 -2.99
C GLY A 294 -26.59 12.85 -1.98
N ILE A 295 -26.64 13.17 -0.68
CA ILE A 295 -26.54 12.21 0.44
C ILE A 295 -27.90 12.07 1.11
#